data_84401795a8716722c69b362de3575e3d
#
_entry.id   84401795a8716722c69b362de3575e3d
#
_cell.length_a   1.000
_cell.length_b   1.000
_cell.length_c   1.000
_cell.angle_alpha   90.00
_cell.angle_beta   90.00
_cell.angle_gamma   90.00
#
_symmetry.space_group_name_H-M   'P 1'
#
loop_
_entity.id
_entity.type
_entity.pdbx_description
1 polymer ?
#
loop_
_entity_poly.entity_id
_entity_poly.type
_entity_poly.pdbx_seq_one_letter_code
_entity_poly.pdbx_strand_id
1 'polypeptide(L)'
;KVLIATLAALLTATALLFGAILPAEYGIDPLGTGRLLGLLALGQAQPIAAETGEYRVDRTELSLYPAEWVEYFYRLDEGSSMLFTWEATGPVTYNFHASPDGAPPGYAESFDAQEKAQGHGTYTAPFSGIHGWYWENVGTEEITLTLTTAGFYTSVEEGRARASGYKDLTDIRGNKVPSVP
;
A
#
# COMPACT_ATOMS: atom_id res chain seq x y z
N LYS A 1 -25.41 -32.39 -42.65
CA LYS A 1 -25.39 -31.03 -42.06
C LYS A 1 -25.17 -31.10 -40.53
N VAL A 2 -25.91 -31.94 -39.78
CA VAL A 2 -25.78 -32.09 -38.31
C VAL A 2 -24.37 -32.52 -37.94
N LEU A 3 -23.81 -33.54 -38.58
CA LEU A 3 -22.45 -34.04 -38.26
C LEU A 3 -21.38 -32.96 -38.43
N ILE A 4 -21.46 -32.13 -39.46
CA ILE A 4 -20.52 -31.04 -39.71
C ILE A 4 -20.64 -29.98 -38.60
N ALA A 5 -21.88 -29.63 -38.22
CA ALA A 5 -22.11 -28.68 -37.14
C ALA A 5 -21.58 -29.20 -35.80
N THR A 6 -21.78 -30.50 -35.49
CA THR A 6 -21.26 -31.15 -34.28
C THR A 6 -19.74 -31.15 -34.26
N LEU A 7 -19.08 -31.47 -35.37
CA LEU A 7 -17.62 -31.43 -35.46
C LEU A 7 -17.08 -30.02 -35.31
N ALA A 8 -17.72 -29.03 -35.92
CA ALA A 8 -17.31 -27.63 -35.75
C ALA A 8 -17.44 -27.15 -34.29
N ALA A 9 -18.56 -27.50 -33.62
CA ALA A 9 -18.78 -27.18 -32.20
C ALA A 9 -17.73 -27.83 -31.31
N LEU A 10 -17.40 -29.12 -31.55
CA LEU A 10 -16.36 -29.81 -30.77
C LEU A 10 -14.97 -29.17 -30.95
N LEU A 11 -14.61 -28.82 -32.19
CA LEU A 11 -13.34 -28.13 -32.44
C LEU A 11 -13.28 -26.79 -31.75
N THR A 12 -14.36 -26.00 -31.81
CA THR A 12 -14.42 -24.70 -31.11
C THR A 12 -14.33 -24.87 -29.62
N ALA A 13 -15.08 -25.80 -29.03
CA ALA A 13 -15.02 -26.08 -27.57
C ALA A 13 -13.62 -26.52 -27.12
N THR A 14 -12.96 -27.39 -27.89
CA THR A 14 -11.59 -27.82 -27.63
C THR A 14 -10.60 -26.66 -27.71
N ALA A 15 -10.72 -25.81 -28.73
CA ALA A 15 -9.86 -24.65 -28.90
C ALA A 15 -10.03 -23.67 -27.72
N LEU A 16 -11.27 -23.39 -27.29
CA LEU A 16 -11.54 -22.56 -26.11
C LEU A 16 -11.03 -23.18 -24.80
N LEU A 17 -11.24 -24.48 -24.63
CA LEU A 17 -10.78 -25.21 -23.44
C LEU A 17 -9.26 -25.09 -23.28
N PHE A 18 -8.51 -25.47 -24.32
CA PHE A 18 -7.04 -25.51 -24.25
C PHE A 18 -6.40 -24.12 -24.47
N GLY A 19 -7.05 -23.24 -25.20
CA GLY A 19 -6.49 -21.91 -25.52
C GLY A 19 -6.82 -20.82 -24.54
N ALA A 20 -7.89 -20.96 -23.76
CA ALA A 20 -8.34 -19.93 -22.84
C ALA A 20 -8.70 -20.47 -21.43
N ILE A 21 -9.59 -21.47 -21.34
CA ILE A 21 -10.14 -21.90 -20.05
C ILE A 21 -9.07 -22.54 -19.15
N LEU A 22 -8.31 -23.52 -19.66
CA LEU A 22 -7.25 -24.16 -18.89
C LEU A 22 -6.16 -23.16 -18.45
N PRO A 23 -5.67 -22.27 -19.31
CA PRO A 23 -4.75 -21.21 -18.88
C PRO A 23 -5.34 -20.27 -17.82
N ALA A 24 -6.58 -19.81 -18.02
CA ALA A 24 -7.21 -18.82 -17.14
C ALA A 24 -7.62 -19.39 -15.77
N GLU A 25 -8.12 -20.63 -15.72
CA GLU A 25 -8.67 -21.22 -14.49
C GLU A 25 -7.66 -22.09 -13.73
N TYR A 26 -6.72 -22.73 -14.44
CA TYR A 26 -5.84 -23.72 -13.86
C TYR A 26 -4.34 -23.42 -14.07
N GLY A 27 -4.00 -22.35 -14.78
CA GLY A 27 -2.60 -22.05 -15.10
C GLY A 27 -1.93 -23.07 -16.04
N ILE A 28 -2.71 -23.97 -16.68
CA ILE A 28 -2.24 -25.01 -17.59
C ILE A 28 -2.27 -24.48 -19.03
N ASP A 29 -1.11 -24.27 -19.63
CA ASP A 29 -0.98 -23.62 -20.94
C ASP A 29 -0.24 -24.51 -21.97
N PRO A 30 -0.87 -25.57 -22.45
CA PRO A 30 -0.23 -26.52 -23.37
C PRO A 30 0.05 -25.92 -24.76
N LEU A 31 -0.65 -24.87 -25.14
CA LEU A 31 -0.54 -24.20 -26.44
C LEU A 31 0.29 -22.90 -26.39
N GLY A 32 0.68 -22.41 -25.22
CA GLY A 32 1.35 -21.13 -25.03
C GLY A 32 0.44 -19.90 -25.21
N THR A 33 -0.84 -20.09 -25.46
CA THR A 33 -1.83 -19.01 -25.67
C THR A 33 -2.14 -18.26 -24.38
N GLY A 34 -2.15 -18.96 -23.26
CA GLY A 34 -2.35 -18.35 -21.94
C GLY A 34 -1.29 -17.33 -21.61
N ARG A 35 -0.01 -17.64 -21.88
CA ARG A 35 1.10 -16.71 -21.73
C ARG A 35 0.98 -15.52 -22.69
N LEU A 36 0.69 -15.81 -23.95
CA LEU A 36 0.56 -14.78 -24.99
C LEU A 36 -0.55 -13.77 -24.70
N LEU A 37 -1.66 -14.24 -24.11
CA LEU A 37 -2.85 -13.44 -23.79
C LEU A 37 -2.86 -12.93 -22.33
N GLY A 38 -1.85 -13.22 -21.52
CA GLY A 38 -1.79 -12.82 -20.12
C GLY A 38 -2.77 -13.56 -19.21
N LEU A 39 -3.32 -14.72 -19.62
CA LEU A 39 -4.36 -15.45 -18.89
C LEU A 39 -3.81 -16.27 -17.72
N LEU A 40 -2.51 -16.61 -17.69
CA LEU A 40 -1.91 -17.45 -16.65
C LEU A 40 -2.03 -16.84 -15.26
N ALA A 41 -2.00 -15.52 -15.15
CA ALA A 41 -2.15 -14.82 -13.88
C ALA A 41 -3.54 -15.01 -13.23
N LEU A 42 -4.56 -15.28 -14.03
CA LEU A 42 -5.93 -15.50 -13.55
C LEU A 42 -6.09 -16.89 -12.90
N GLY A 43 -5.39 -17.90 -13.42
CA GLY A 43 -5.44 -19.28 -12.91
C GLY A 43 -4.48 -19.54 -11.73
N GLN A 44 -3.67 -18.59 -11.35
CA GLN A 44 -2.83 -18.70 -10.17
C GLN A 44 -3.60 -18.16 -8.97
N ALA A 45 -4.00 -19.06 -8.05
CA ALA A 45 -4.36 -18.62 -6.70
C ALA A 45 -3.17 -17.81 -6.18
N GLN A 46 -3.38 -16.52 -5.93
CA GLN A 46 -2.34 -15.69 -5.32
C GLN A 46 -2.01 -16.35 -3.97
N PRO A 47 -0.81 -16.91 -3.80
CA PRO A 47 -0.42 -17.39 -2.49
C PRO A 47 -0.51 -16.20 -1.53
N ILE A 48 -0.90 -16.46 -0.29
CA ILE A 48 -0.74 -15.44 0.76
C ILE A 48 0.71 -15.01 0.67
N ALA A 49 0.94 -13.74 0.33
CA ALA A 49 2.28 -13.18 0.35
C ALA A 49 2.71 -13.15 1.82
N ALA A 50 3.55 -14.12 2.20
CA ALA A 50 4.15 -14.13 3.53
C ALA A 50 5.25 -13.07 3.51
N GLU A 51 5.03 -11.99 4.22
CA GLU A 51 6.06 -10.99 4.46
C GLU A 51 7.06 -11.52 5.50
N THR A 52 8.34 -11.23 5.28
CA THR A 52 9.42 -11.68 6.17
C THR A 52 9.73 -10.67 7.27
N GLY A 53 9.19 -9.45 7.16
CA GLY A 53 9.35 -8.38 8.14
C GLY A 53 8.57 -8.62 9.43
N GLU A 54 8.98 -7.95 10.50
CA GLU A 54 8.22 -7.96 11.75
C GLU A 54 6.97 -7.09 11.61
N TYR A 55 5.82 -7.68 11.93
CA TYR A 55 4.55 -6.96 11.96
C TYR A 55 4.50 -5.97 13.13
N ARG A 56 4.13 -4.74 12.84
CA ARG A 56 4.03 -3.61 13.78
C ARG A 56 2.64 -3.00 13.75
N VAL A 57 2.26 -2.41 14.86
CA VAL A 57 1.07 -1.56 14.97
C VAL A 57 1.49 -0.24 15.57
N ASP A 58 1.09 0.86 14.96
CA ASP A 58 1.31 2.20 15.49
C ASP A 58 -0.03 2.93 15.62
N ARG A 59 -0.19 3.66 16.72
CA ARG A 59 -1.31 4.58 16.91
C ARG A 59 -0.77 5.86 17.56
N THR A 60 -0.98 6.96 16.86
CA THR A 60 -0.55 8.28 17.34
C THR A 60 -1.69 9.29 17.27
N GLU A 61 -1.67 10.25 18.17
CA GLU A 61 -2.52 11.43 18.17
C GLU A 61 -1.61 12.67 18.04
N LEU A 62 -1.95 13.50 17.05
CA LEU A 62 -1.17 14.66 16.65
C LEU A 62 -2.08 15.90 16.75
N SER A 63 -1.75 16.81 17.67
CA SER A 63 -2.39 18.14 17.70
C SER A 63 -1.72 19.07 16.71
N LEU A 64 -2.51 19.78 15.91
CA LEU A 64 -2.05 20.77 14.94
C LEU A 64 -2.78 22.10 15.19
N TYR A 65 -2.04 23.13 15.56
CA TYR A 65 -2.55 24.51 15.61
C TYR A 65 -2.80 25.04 14.19
N PRO A 66 -3.54 26.15 14.05
CA PRO A 66 -3.71 26.79 12.74
C PRO A 66 -2.37 27.05 12.04
N ALA A 67 -2.29 26.68 10.75
CA ALA A 67 -1.09 26.73 9.91
C ALA A 67 0.09 25.86 10.39
N GLU A 68 -0.13 24.95 11.33
CA GLU A 68 0.88 23.97 11.73
C GLU A 68 0.80 22.74 10.81
N TRP A 69 1.96 22.18 10.51
CA TRP A 69 2.11 20.97 9.73
C TRP A 69 2.87 19.88 10.51
N VAL A 70 2.65 18.64 10.12
CA VAL A 70 3.38 17.47 10.57
C VAL A 70 3.66 16.54 9.40
N GLU A 71 4.86 15.99 9.38
CA GLU A 71 5.23 14.84 8.57
C GLU A 71 5.34 13.61 9.47
N TYR A 72 4.84 12.48 8.99
CA TYR A 72 4.89 11.23 9.73
C TYR A 72 5.20 10.08 8.77
N PHE A 73 6.43 9.57 8.84
CA PHE A 73 7.00 8.64 7.89
C PHE A 73 7.34 7.31 8.51
N TYR A 74 7.13 6.27 7.76
CA TYR A 74 7.49 4.89 8.05
C TYR A 74 8.59 4.42 7.11
N ARG A 75 9.55 3.69 7.61
CA ARG A 75 10.55 2.99 6.82
C ARG A 75 9.97 1.68 6.33
N LEU A 76 9.75 1.52 5.01
CA LEU A 76 9.30 0.29 4.37
C LEU A 76 10.34 -0.19 3.35
N ASP A 77 10.49 -1.51 3.27
CA ASP A 77 11.19 -2.16 2.17
C ASP A 77 10.24 -2.32 0.96
N GLU A 78 10.81 -2.43 -0.24
CA GLU A 78 10.03 -2.70 -1.45
C GLU A 78 9.15 -3.94 -1.29
N GLY A 79 7.87 -3.82 -1.65
CA GLY A 79 6.86 -4.87 -1.51
C GLY A 79 6.21 -4.95 -0.14
N SER A 80 6.76 -4.32 0.90
CA SER A 80 6.15 -4.32 2.24
C SER A 80 4.81 -3.62 2.26
N SER A 81 3.86 -4.19 3.01
CA SER A 81 2.48 -3.72 3.06
C SER A 81 2.13 -3.06 4.38
N MET A 82 1.26 -2.06 4.31
CA MET A 82 0.73 -1.33 5.45
C MET A 82 -0.76 -1.05 5.26
N LEU A 83 -1.56 -1.37 6.28
CA LEU A 83 -2.92 -0.85 6.45
C LEU A 83 -2.86 0.47 7.21
N PHE A 84 -3.76 1.39 6.88
CA PHE A 84 -3.86 2.64 7.61
C PHE A 84 -5.31 3.14 7.72
N THR A 85 -5.56 3.87 8.78
CA THR A 85 -6.72 4.75 8.93
C THR A 85 -6.30 5.98 9.69
N TRP A 86 -6.79 7.13 9.26
CA TRP A 86 -6.62 8.38 9.99
C TRP A 86 -7.89 9.23 9.92
N GLU A 87 -8.10 10.02 10.97
CA GLU A 87 -9.18 11.00 11.06
C GLU A 87 -8.67 12.25 11.77
N ALA A 88 -9.20 13.39 11.38
CA ALA A 88 -8.94 14.68 12.01
C ALA A 88 -10.25 15.32 12.43
N THR A 89 -10.23 16.09 13.52
CA THR A 89 -11.41 16.82 14.02
C THR A 89 -11.82 18.01 13.15
N GLY A 90 -11.02 18.33 12.13
CA GLY A 90 -11.29 19.35 11.11
C GLY A 90 -10.58 19.02 9.79
N PRO A 91 -10.86 19.76 8.72
CA PRO A 91 -10.23 19.53 7.43
C PRO A 91 -8.72 19.81 7.48
N VAL A 92 -7.95 18.95 6.82
CA VAL A 92 -6.50 19.11 6.64
C VAL A 92 -6.16 18.98 5.17
N THR A 93 -5.20 19.76 4.71
CA THR A 93 -4.49 19.45 3.48
C THR A 93 -3.50 18.34 3.79
N TYR A 94 -3.46 17.30 2.97
CA TYR A 94 -2.50 16.22 3.13
C TYR A 94 -1.86 15.82 1.81
N ASN A 95 -0.68 15.22 1.94
CA ASN A 95 0.03 14.57 0.84
C ASN A 95 0.64 13.26 1.35
N PHE A 96 0.19 12.13 0.80
CA PHE A 96 0.85 10.85 0.99
C PHE A 96 1.95 10.71 -0.06
N HIS A 97 3.20 10.65 0.39
CA HIS A 97 4.36 10.63 -0.49
C HIS A 97 5.48 9.76 0.08
N ALA A 98 6.46 9.47 -0.75
CA ALA A 98 7.61 8.67 -0.37
C ALA A 98 8.90 9.13 -1.05
N SER A 99 10.02 8.88 -0.39
CA SER A 99 11.36 9.13 -0.93
C SER A 99 12.14 7.81 -0.98
N PRO A 100 12.58 7.37 -2.18
CA PRO A 100 13.42 6.18 -2.34
C PRO A 100 14.76 6.33 -1.65
N ASP A 101 15.35 5.22 -1.27
CA ASP A 101 16.73 5.21 -0.78
C ASP A 101 17.71 5.74 -1.84
N GLY A 102 18.61 6.59 -1.38
CA GLY A 102 19.60 7.22 -2.25
C GLY A 102 19.07 8.30 -3.17
N ALA A 103 17.79 8.70 -3.03
CA ALA A 103 17.23 9.82 -3.78
C ALA A 103 17.95 11.15 -3.45
N PRO A 104 18.01 12.09 -4.39
CA PRO A 104 18.54 13.41 -4.12
C PRO A 104 17.75 14.13 -3.01
N PRO A 105 18.40 14.98 -2.19
CA PRO A 105 17.70 15.77 -1.17
C PRO A 105 16.50 16.52 -1.73
N GLY A 106 15.33 16.40 -1.07
CA GLY A 106 14.08 17.03 -1.47
C GLY A 106 13.31 16.31 -2.57
N TYR A 107 13.77 15.15 -3.04
CA TYR A 107 13.00 14.33 -3.96
C TYR A 107 11.96 13.50 -3.20
N ALA A 108 10.72 13.54 -3.68
CA ALA A 108 9.64 12.68 -3.20
C ALA A 108 8.65 12.39 -4.33
N GLU A 109 8.08 11.20 -4.31
CA GLU A 109 6.97 10.79 -5.17
C GLU A 109 5.66 10.93 -4.41
N SER A 110 4.72 11.70 -4.95
CA SER A 110 3.39 11.90 -4.37
C SER A 110 2.41 10.88 -4.95
N PHE A 111 1.69 10.17 -4.09
CA PHE A 111 0.69 9.16 -4.47
C PHE A 111 -0.74 9.66 -4.32
N ASP A 112 -1.02 10.49 -3.29
CA ASP A 112 -2.35 11.04 -3.05
C ASP A 112 -2.22 12.37 -2.29
N ALA A 113 -2.81 13.43 -2.84
CA ALA A 113 -2.80 14.76 -2.24
C ALA A 113 -4.17 15.42 -2.39
N GLN A 114 -4.79 15.77 -1.26
CA GLN A 114 -6.15 16.31 -1.21
C GLN A 114 -6.36 17.15 0.06
N GLU A 115 -7.55 17.74 0.17
CA GLU A 115 -8.08 18.32 1.42
C GLU A 115 -9.25 17.46 1.88
N LYS A 116 -9.15 16.86 3.06
CA LYS A 116 -10.21 16.06 3.69
C LYS A 116 -9.93 15.85 5.17
N ALA A 117 -10.89 15.29 5.92
CA ALA A 117 -10.75 15.07 7.37
C ALA A 117 -10.50 13.59 7.74
N GLN A 118 -10.44 12.69 6.78
CA GLN A 118 -10.22 11.25 7.05
C GLN A 118 -9.67 10.52 5.84
N GLY A 119 -8.99 9.40 6.08
CA GLY A 119 -8.52 8.48 5.06
C GLY A 119 -8.28 7.09 5.62
N HIS A 120 -8.45 6.08 4.78
CA HIS A 120 -8.15 4.69 5.12
C HIS A 120 -7.81 3.91 3.86
N GLY A 121 -7.02 2.86 4.02
CA GLY A 121 -6.64 2.02 2.89
C GLY A 121 -5.53 1.04 3.20
N THR A 122 -5.03 0.45 2.13
CA THR A 122 -3.84 -0.39 2.11
C THR A 122 -2.80 0.26 1.20
N TYR A 123 -1.56 0.14 1.57
CA TYR A 123 -0.43 0.62 0.80
C TYR A 123 0.61 -0.49 0.70
N THR A 124 1.18 -0.68 -0.48
CA THR A 124 2.35 -1.54 -0.70
C THR A 124 3.46 -0.68 -1.26
N ALA A 125 4.61 -0.69 -0.61
CA ALA A 125 5.74 0.15 -0.98
C ALA A 125 6.31 -0.23 -2.36
N PRO A 126 6.33 0.67 -3.34
CA PRO A 126 6.87 0.39 -4.67
C PRO A 126 8.41 0.34 -4.71
N PHE A 127 9.07 0.82 -3.67
CA PHE A 127 10.52 0.83 -3.49
C PHE A 127 10.87 0.89 -2.00
N SER A 128 12.09 0.53 -1.62
CA SER A 128 12.61 0.73 -0.27
C SER A 128 12.87 2.22 -0.02
N GLY A 129 12.40 2.73 1.13
CA GLY A 129 12.50 4.15 1.44
C GLY A 129 11.65 4.58 2.62
N ILE A 130 11.48 5.88 2.78
CA ILE A 130 10.55 6.47 3.74
C ILE A 130 9.24 6.80 3.05
N HIS A 131 8.11 6.40 3.66
CA HIS A 131 6.76 6.51 3.10
C HIS A 131 5.82 7.05 4.16
N GLY A 132 5.00 8.06 3.84
CA GLY A 132 4.11 8.62 4.84
C GLY A 132 3.35 9.85 4.41
N TRP A 133 2.92 10.57 5.39
CA TRP A 133 2.03 11.69 5.20
C TRP A 133 2.67 13.00 5.63
N TYR A 134 2.38 14.04 4.87
CA TYR A 134 2.36 15.43 5.30
C TYR A 134 0.92 15.80 5.57
N TRP A 135 0.64 16.42 6.71
CA TRP A 135 -0.64 17.06 7.01
C TRP A 135 -0.43 18.48 7.46
N GLU A 136 -1.31 19.38 7.04
CA GLU A 136 -1.34 20.78 7.45
C GLU A 136 -2.75 21.19 7.86
N ASN A 137 -2.88 21.82 9.02
CA ASN A 137 -4.12 22.42 9.46
C ASN A 137 -4.33 23.74 8.73
N VAL A 138 -5.24 23.76 7.76
CA VAL A 138 -5.60 24.97 6.99
C VAL A 138 -6.77 25.73 7.60
N GLY A 139 -7.31 25.25 8.73
CA GLY A 139 -8.38 25.90 9.48
C GLY A 139 -7.90 26.98 10.44
N THR A 140 -8.84 27.51 11.22
CA THR A 140 -8.61 28.57 12.20
C THR A 140 -8.59 28.08 13.65
N GLU A 141 -8.94 26.82 13.88
CA GLU A 141 -9.00 26.20 15.20
C GLU A 141 -7.96 25.09 15.30
N GLU A 142 -7.55 24.76 16.53
CA GLU A 142 -6.73 23.58 16.79
C GLU A 142 -7.49 22.31 16.43
N ILE A 143 -6.83 21.37 15.75
CA ILE A 143 -7.38 20.07 15.41
C ILE A 143 -6.53 18.95 16.03
N THR A 144 -7.17 17.82 16.26
CA THR A 144 -6.50 16.56 16.61
C THR A 144 -6.64 15.60 15.44
N LEU A 145 -5.51 15.05 15.00
CA LEU A 145 -5.42 14.01 13.99
C LEU A 145 -5.02 12.71 14.67
N THR A 146 -5.80 11.65 14.48
CA THR A 146 -5.49 10.30 14.96
C THR A 146 -5.10 9.44 13.76
N LEU A 147 -3.89 8.88 13.79
CA LEU A 147 -3.40 7.91 12.80
C LEU A 147 -3.26 6.55 13.47
N THR A 148 -3.74 5.51 12.80
CA THR A 148 -3.48 4.11 13.15
C THR A 148 -2.96 3.39 11.92
N THR A 149 -1.86 2.69 12.06
CA THR A 149 -1.26 1.85 11.02
C THR A 149 -1.00 0.45 11.54
N ALA A 150 -0.95 -0.51 10.62
CA ALA A 150 -0.57 -1.89 10.92
C ALA A 150 0.13 -2.45 9.69
N GLY A 151 1.37 -2.92 9.84
CA GLY A 151 2.15 -3.35 8.67
C GLY A 151 3.58 -3.77 9.00
N PHE A 152 4.39 -3.85 7.96
CA PHE A 152 5.76 -4.35 8.00
C PHE A 152 6.75 -3.20 7.78
N TYR A 153 6.88 -2.35 8.78
CA TYR A 153 7.79 -1.20 8.79
C TYR A 153 8.78 -1.31 9.96
N THR A 154 9.97 -0.76 9.79
CA THR A 154 11.07 -0.91 10.74
C THR A 154 11.28 0.30 11.63
N SER A 155 10.88 1.48 11.19
CA SER A 155 10.97 2.71 11.98
C SER A 155 9.84 3.67 11.65
N VAL A 156 9.61 4.61 12.54
CA VAL A 156 8.71 5.75 12.34
C VAL A 156 9.40 7.04 12.78
N GLU A 157 9.25 8.07 11.97
CA GLU A 157 9.79 9.41 12.20
C GLU A 157 8.69 10.45 12.14
N GLU A 158 8.68 11.37 13.11
CA GLU A 158 7.83 12.55 13.12
C GLU A 158 8.67 13.78 12.82
N GLY A 159 8.27 14.53 11.78
CA GLY A 159 8.83 15.84 11.42
C GLY A 159 7.85 16.96 11.72
N ARG A 160 8.31 18.00 12.43
CA ARG A 160 7.57 19.25 12.67
C ARG A 160 8.54 20.43 12.63
N ALA A 161 8.00 21.62 12.45
CA ALA A 161 8.80 22.84 12.47
C ALA A 161 9.64 23.04 13.74
N ARG A 162 9.24 22.43 14.87
CA ARG A 162 9.87 22.61 16.19
C ARG A 162 10.37 21.33 16.85
N ALA A 163 10.07 20.17 16.31
CA ALA A 163 10.49 18.89 16.87
C ALA A 163 10.50 17.83 15.78
N SER A 164 11.60 17.14 15.63
CA SER A 164 11.72 16.00 14.71
C SER A 164 12.44 14.88 15.41
N GLY A 165 12.10 13.64 15.10
CA GLY A 165 12.80 12.47 15.64
C GLY A 165 12.05 11.17 15.46
N TYR A 166 12.78 10.09 15.74
CA TYR A 166 12.24 8.74 15.73
C TYR A 166 11.31 8.50 16.92
N LYS A 167 10.22 7.76 16.66
CA LYS A 167 9.23 7.34 17.65
C LYS A 167 9.36 5.85 17.93
N ASP A 168 9.09 5.44 19.17
CA ASP A 168 8.99 4.02 19.49
C ASP A 168 7.81 3.38 18.77
N LEU A 169 8.05 2.22 18.17
CA LEU A 169 7.03 1.36 17.60
C LEU A 169 6.43 0.43 18.66
N THR A 170 5.35 -0.24 18.30
CA THR A 170 4.73 -1.25 19.17
C THR A 170 4.67 -2.59 18.41
N ASP A 171 5.14 -3.67 19.04
CA ASP A 171 5.00 -5.02 18.49
C ASP A 171 3.56 -5.53 18.66
N ILE A 172 3.27 -6.72 18.08
CA ILE A 172 1.94 -7.34 18.19
C ILE A 172 1.54 -7.72 19.62
N ARG A 173 2.48 -7.70 20.57
CA ARG A 173 2.25 -8.01 21.98
C ARG A 173 2.06 -6.74 22.83
N GLY A 174 2.16 -5.56 22.21
CA GLY A 174 2.04 -4.27 22.88
C GLY A 174 3.34 -3.75 23.50
N ASN A 175 4.49 -4.39 23.25
CA ASN A 175 5.77 -3.92 23.77
C ASN A 175 6.30 -2.76 22.92
N LYS A 176 6.92 -1.79 23.57
CA LYS A 176 7.64 -0.73 22.87
C LYS A 176 8.93 -1.25 22.25
N VAL A 177 9.12 -0.94 20.98
CA VAL A 177 10.31 -1.31 20.19
C VAL A 177 10.93 -0.02 19.66
N PRO A 178 12.21 0.25 19.96
CA PRO A 178 12.87 1.44 19.44
C PRO A 178 12.87 1.45 17.91
N SER A 179 12.55 2.60 17.32
CA SER A 179 12.83 2.84 15.89
C SER A 179 14.34 2.99 15.71
N VAL A 180 14.87 2.26 14.76
CA VAL A 180 16.27 2.37 14.37
C VAL A 180 16.29 2.86 12.92
N PRO A 181 17.07 3.94 12.61
CA PRO A 181 17.18 4.49 11.27
C PRO A 181 17.80 3.51 10.29
#